data_0d20f09f15e323e292433d1ddf091ec0
#
_entry.id   0d20f09f15e323e292433d1ddf091ec0
#
_cell.length_a   1.000
_cell.length_b   1.000
_cell.length_c   1.000
_cell.angle_alpha   90.00
_cell.angle_beta   90.00
_cell.angle_gamma   90.00
#
_symmetry.space_group_name_H-M   'P 1'
#
loop_
_entity.id
_entity.type
_entity.pdbx_description
1 polymer ?
#
loop_
_entity_poly.entity_id
_entity_poly.type
_entity_poly.pdbx_seq_one_letter_code
_entity_poly.pdbx_strand_id
1 'polypeptide(L)'
;MEREYMEFDVVIVGAGPAGLSAACRLKQKAAEAGQEISVCVVEKGSEVGAHILSGAVFEPRALNELFPDWKELGAPLNTPVTGDDIYVLKSAESATKVPNFFVPKTMHNEGNYIISLGNLCRWLAQQAEGLGVEIYPGFAAQEALIDENGVVRGIVTGDLGVDREGNPKEGYYTPGMELRAKYTLFAEGCRGHIGKQLIKKYNLDSEADAQHYGIGIKEIWDIDPSKHKPGLVVHTAGWPLNDENTGGSFLYHLENNQVFVGLIIDLSYSNPHLSPFDEFQRYKHHPVVKQYLEGGKRVAYGARAICKGGLNSLPKMVFPGGALIGCDLGTLNFAKIKGSHTAMKSGMLAADAIAEALAAGRVGGDELSNYVDAFKASWLYDELFRSRNFGAAIHKFGAIGGGAFNFIDQNIFGGKIPVTLHDDKPDYACLKKASEAPKIDYPKPDGKLSFDKLSSVFLSNTNHEEDQPIHLKLADASIPIEKNLPLYDEPAQRYCPAGVYEVVANDDGSKRFQINAQNCVHCKTCDIKDPAQNITWVAPEGTGGPNYPNM
;
A
#
# COMPACT_ATOMS: atom_id res chain seq x y z
N MET A 1 0.74 34.08 -9.69
CA MET A 1 1.58 34.50 -8.55
C MET A 1 2.80 33.59 -8.56
N GLU A 2 3.98 34.13 -8.36
CA GLU A 2 5.20 33.34 -8.18
C GLU A 2 5.07 32.61 -6.83
N ARG A 3 5.30 31.27 -6.81
CA ARG A 3 5.20 30.49 -5.57
C ARG A 3 6.46 30.73 -4.72
N GLU A 4 6.30 30.74 -3.40
CA GLU A 4 7.44 30.68 -2.48
C GLU A 4 8.16 29.36 -2.66
N TYR A 5 9.46 29.32 -2.39
CA TYR A 5 10.26 28.11 -2.49
C TYR A 5 11.23 27.94 -1.32
N MET A 6 11.56 26.69 -1.04
CA MET A 6 12.65 26.27 -0.17
C MET A 6 13.59 25.34 -0.94
N GLU A 7 14.87 25.36 -0.58
CA GLU A 7 15.89 24.54 -1.23
C GLU A 7 16.49 23.52 -0.26
N PHE A 8 16.60 22.28 -0.73
CA PHE A 8 17.21 21.16 -0.01
C PHE A 8 18.16 20.38 -0.93
N ASP A 9 19.08 19.62 -0.33
CA ASP A 9 19.84 18.65 -1.11
C ASP A 9 18.93 17.51 -1.56
N VAL A 10 18.04 17.03 -0.67
CA VAL A 10 17.13 15.92 -0.95
C VAL A 10 15.73 16.22 -0.43
N VAL A 11 14.73 16.05 -1.30
CA VAL A 11 13.32 16.02 -0.94
C VAL A 11 12.79 14.58 -1.05
N ILE A 12 12.06 14.12 -0.04
CA ILE A 12 11.46 12.79 0.01
C ILE A 12 9.94 12.95 0.13
N VAL A 13 9.19 12.32 -0.76
CA VAL A 13 7.72 12.35 -0.79
C VAL A 13 7.16 11.11 -0.11
N GLY A 14 6.64 11.28 1.09
CA GLY A 14 6.01 10.24 1.91
C GLY A 14 6.86 9.79 3.10
N ALA A 15 6.29 9.95 4.31
CA ALA A 15 6.86 9.55 5.59
C ALA A 15 6.46 8.11 5.98
N GLY A 16 6.48 7.19 5.01
CA GLY A 16 6.35 5.75 5.24
C GLY A 16 7.70 5.08 5.52
N PRO A 17 7.73 3.73 5.67
CA PRO A 17 8.96 3.00 5.99
C PRO A 17 10.12 3.27 5.02
N ALA A 18 9.85 3.38 3.71
CA ALA A 18 10.88 3.65 2.71
C ALA A 18 11.47 5.05 2.83
N GLY A 19 10.58 6.08 2.89
CA GLY A 19 11.02 7.48 2.95
C GLY A 19 11.77 7.80 4.23
N LEU A 20 11.26 7.36 5.39
CA LEU A 20 11.92 7.59 6.66
C LEU A 20 13.26 6.84 6.78
N SER A 21 13.33 5.61 6.25
CA SER A 21 14.60 4.87 6.22
C SER A 21 15.64 5.54 5.30
N ALA A 22 15.20 6.08 4.16
CA ALA A 22 16.07 6.87 3.29
C ALA A 22 16.57 8.13 3.99
N ALA A 23 15.68 8.87 4.66
CA ALA A 23 16.03 10.09 5.39
C ALA A 23 17.06 9.83 6.50
N CYS A 24 16.83 8.82 7.36
CA CYS A 24 17.77 8.42 8.39
C CYS A 24 19.12 8.02 7.81
N ARG A 25 19.10 7.19 6.75
CA ARG A 25 20.34 6.70 6.11
C ARG A 25 21.14 7.81 5.48
N LEU A 26 20.51 8.79 4.83
CA LEU A 26 21.19 9.97 4.27
C LEU A 26 21.94 10.75 5.36
N LYS A 27 21.29 11.01 6.50
CA LYS A 27 21.92 11.74 7.61
C LYS A 27 23.05 10.94 8.26
N GLN A 28 22.89 9.61 8.40
CA GLN A 28 23.96 8.73 8.88
C GLN A 28 25.18 8.80 7.93
N LYS A 29 24.97 8.70 6.61
CA LYS A 29 26.03 8.79 5.61
C LYS A 29 26.71 10.16 5.58
N ALA A 30 25.93 11.23 5.72
CA ALA A 30 26.48 12.57 5.83
C ALA A 30 27.39 12.71 7.06
N ALA A 31 26.97 12.22 8.21
CA ALA A 31 27.76 12.22 9.44
C ALA A 31 29.06 11.38 9.30
N GLU A 32 28.98 10.18 8.70
CA GLU A 32 30.15 9.34 8.42
C GLU A 32 31.18 10.04 7.52
N ALA A 33 30.70 10.83 6.55
CA ALA A 33 31.54 11.58 5.61
C ALA A 33 31.97 12.97 6.13
N GLY A 34 31.51 13.40 7.30
CA GLY A 34 31.73 14.76 7.82
C GLY A 34 31.12 15.85 6.93
N GLN A 35 30.01 15.55 6.26
CA GLN A 35 29.28 16.45 5.37
C GLN A 35 27.93 16.84 5.96
N GLU A 36 27.41 17.98 5.55
CA GLU A 36 26.02 18.36 5.80
C GLU A 36 25.19 18.09 4.54
N ILE A 37 24.10 17.35 4.71
CA ILE A 37 23.07 17.14 3.69
C ILE A 37 21.74 17.60 4.28
N SER A 38 21.09 18.59 3.64
CA SER A 38 19.75 19.02 4.00
C SER A 38 18.71 18.06 3.44
N VAL A 39 17.86 17.51 4.30
CA VAL A 39 16.86 16.51 3.92
C VAL A 39 15.48 16.96 4.42
N CYS A 40 14.53 17.03 3.49
CA CYS A 40 13.13 17.33 3.75
C CYS A 40 12.25 16.12 3.43
N VAL A 41 11.33 15.78 4.32
CA VAL A 41 10.28 14.75 4.09
C VAL A 41 8.92 15.41 4.14
N VAL A 42 8.11 15.27 3.10
CA VAL A 42 6.71 15.72 3.11
C VAL A 42 5.77 14.54 3.32
N GLU A 43 4.72 14.75 4.12
CA GLU A 43 3.67 13.77 4.39
C GLU A 43 2.30 14.42 4.25
N LYS A 44 1.41 13.82 3.45
CA LYS A 44 0.05 14.36 3.24
C LYS A 44 -0.88 14.19 4.44
N GLY A 45 -0.63 13.20 5.29
CA GLY A 45 -1.39 12.97 6.52
C GLY A 45 -1.16 14.07 7.55
N SER A 46 -2.12 14.25 8.47
CA SER A 46 -2.03 15.23 9.56
C SER A 46 -0.84 15.00 10.49
N GLU A 47 -0.35 13.78 10.56
CA GLU A 47 0.86 13.35 11.28
C GLU A 47 1.49 12.13 10.59
N VAL A 48 2.75 11.86 10.90
CA VAL A 48 3.41 10.63 10.45
C VAL A 48 2.68 9.42 11.04
N GLY A 49 2.40 8.43 10.19
CA GLY A 49 1.70 7.22 10.58
C GLY A 49 0.18 7.27 10.45
N ALA A 50 -0.46 8.45 10.33
CA ALA A 50 -1.91 8.59 10.24
C ALA A 50 -2.54 7.77 9.10
N HIS A 51 -1.88 7.71 7.95
CA HIS A 51 -2.36 6.97 6.77
C HIS A 51 -1.76 5.56 6.63
N ILE A 52 -0.97 5.11 7.60
CA ILE A 52 -0.30 3.80 7.51
C ILE A 52 -1.27 2.69 7.92
N LEU A 53 -1.41 1.71 7.03
CA LEU A 53 -2.14 0.47 7.27
C LEU A 53 -1.35 -0.69 6.70
N SER A 54 -1.09 -1.69 7.55
CA SER A 54 -0.39 -2.92 7.17
C SER A 54 -0.88 -4.11 7.98
N GLY A 55 -0.56 -5.32 7.58
CA GLY A 55 -0.85 -6.54 8.31
C GLY A 55 -0.56 -6.48 9.82
N ALA A 56 0.60 -6.27 10.41
CA ALA A 56 1.93 -6.36 9.85
C ALA A 56 2.72 -7.41 10.64
N VAL A 57 3.17 -8.45 9.98
CA VAL A 57 4.29 -9.24 10.49
C VAL A 57 5.55 -8.63 9.90
N PHE A 58 6.41 -8.14 10.77
CA PHE A 58 7.60 -7.38 10.41
C PHE A 58 8.87 -8.21 10.52
N GLU A 59 9.65 -8.25 9.44
CA GLU A 59 10.99 -8.82 9.41
C GLU A 59 12.02 -7.73 9.78
N PRO A 60 12.79 -7.86 10.86
CA PRO A 60 13.64 -6.78 11.35
C PRO A 60 14.95 -6.59 10.59
N ARG A 61 15.21 -7.36 9.52
CA ARG A 61 16.47 -7.36 8.78
C ARG A 61 16.94 -5.96 8.35
N ALA A 62 16.07 -5.20 7.70
CA ALA A 62 16.42 -3.84 7.26
C ALA A 62 16.57 -2.88 8.45
N LEU A 63 15.77 -3.04 9.50
CA LEU A 63 15.90 -2.26 10.72
C LEU A 63 17.22 -2.54 11.44
N ASN A 64 17.65 -3.80 11.50
CA ASN A 64 18.95 -4.19 12.07
C ASN A 64 20.15 -3.56 11.32
N GLU A 65 20.00 -3.33 10.00
CA GLU A 65 21.03 -2.64 9.20
C GLU A 65 21.00 -1.13 9.41
N LEU A 66 19.82 -0.53 9.58
CA LEU A 66 19.65 0.92 9.74
C LEU A 66 19.98 1.39 11.17
N PHE A 67 19.46 0.66 12.16
CA PHE A 67 19.66 0.91 13.59
C PHE A 67 19.98 -0.42 14.30
N PRO A 68 21.26 -0.84 14.38
CA PRO A 68 21.63 -2.09 15.06
C PRO A 68 21.20 -2.12 16.54
N ASP A 69 21.08 -0.96 17.16
CA ASP A 69 20.70 -0.71 18.56
C ASP A 69 19.22 -0.32 18.72
N TRP A 70 18.35 -0.70 17.76
CA TRP A 70 16.94 -0.31 17.77
C TRP A 70 16.18 -0.73 19.04
N LYS A 71 16.63 -1.79 19.74
CA LYS A 71 16.03 -2.24 20.99
C LYS A 71 16.30 -1.25 22.12
N GLU A 72 17.54 -0.78 22.21
CA GLU A 72 17.99 0.21 23.19
C GLU A 72 17.36 1.58 22.91
N LEU A 73 17.13 1.88 21.63
CA LEU A 73 16.43 3.10 21.17
C LEU A 73 14.90 3.01 21.32
N GLY A 74 14.37 1.89 21.82
CA GLY A 74 12.95 1.72 22.13
C GLY A 74 12.04 1.63 20.90
N ALA A 75 12.50 1.00 19.82
CA ALA A 75 11.62 0.70 18.68
C ALA A 75 10.43 -0.17 19.09
N PRO A 76 9.21 0.08 18.59
CA PRO A 76 7.99 -0.57 19.07
C PRO A 76 7.78 -1.99 18.50
N LEU A 77 8.79 -2.85 18.66
CA LEU A 77 8.77 -4.26 18.30
C LEU A 77 8.61 -5.12 19.56
N ASN A 78 7.43 -5.10 20.19
CA ASN A 78 7.20 -5.67 21.50
C ASN A 78 6.65 -7.10 21.46
N THR A 79 6.09 -7.54 20.33
CA THR A 79 5.40 -8.83 20.21
C THR A 79 6.14 -9.74 19.21
N PRO A 80 7.11 -10.54 19.67
CA PRO A 80 7.76 -11.53 18.82
C PRO A 80 6.76 -12.62 18.39
N VAL A 81 6.92 -13.16 17.18
CA VAL A 81 6.11 -14.28 16.72
C VAL A 81 6.44 -15.52 17.55
N THR A 82 5.41 -16.14 18.14
CA THR A 82 5.51 -17.33 19.00
C THR A 82 4.83 -18.55 18.39
N GLY A 83 3.97 -18.36 17.41
CA GLY A 83 3.27 -19.43 16.68
C GLY A 83 2.90 -18.97 15.26
N ASP A 84 2.90 -19.91 14.33
CA ASP A 84 2.64 -19.66 12.92
C ASP A 84 1.76 -20.78 12.37
N ASP A 85 0.48 -20.46 12.13
CA ASP A 85 -0.53 -21.40 11.69
C ASP A 85 -1.04 -21.03 10.31
N ILE A 86 -1.11 -22.00 9.41
CA ILE A 86 -1.70 -21.81 8.06
C ILE A 86 -2.87 -22.77 7.89
N TYR A 87 -4.00 -22.24 7.42
CA TYR A 87 -5.20 -23.00 7.12
C TYR A 87 -5.64 -22.83 5.67
N VAL A 88 -6.13 -23.91 5.07
CA VAL A 88 -6.92 -23.88 3.85
C VAL A 88 -8.39 -24.01 4.23
N LEU A 89 -9.16 -22.95 4.02
CA LEU A 89 -10.59 -22.91 4.25
C LEU A 89 -11.30 -23.54 3.04
N LYS A 90 -11.99 -24.67 3.27
CA LYS A 90 -12.65 -25.43 2.21
C LYS A 90 -14.09 -24.98 1.94
N SER A 91 -14.74 -24.51 3.00
CA SER A 91 -16.12 -24.02 2.98
C SER A 91 -16.32 -23.00 4.11
N ALA A 92 -17.53 -22.50 4.31
CA ALA A 92 -17.87 -21.59 5.41
C ALA A 92 -17.62 -22.19 6.82
N GLU A 93 -17.53 -23.51 6.94
CA GLU A 93 -17.49 -24.20 8.23
C GLU A 93 -16.28 -25.13 8.38
N SER A 94 -15.58 -25.44 7.29
CA SER A 94 -14.50 -26.44 7.30
C SER A 94 -13.16 -25.89 6.86
N ALA A 95 -12.11 -26.26 7.58
CA ALA A 95 -10.74 -25.92 7.28
C ALA A 95 -9.79 -27.12 7.46
N THR A 96 -8.65 -27.06 6.80
CA THR A 96 -7.54 -27.97 7.05
C THR A 96 -6.31 -27.16 7.43
N LYS A 97 -5.72 -27.47 8.58
CA LYS A 97 -4.43 -26.90 8.98
C LYS A 97 -3.33 -27.51 8.12
N VAL A 98 -2.50 -26.69 7.53
CA VAL A 98 -1.36 -27.12 6.72
C VAL A 98 -0.21 -27.46 7.68
N PRO A 99 0.33 -28.70 7.63
CA PRO A 99 1.51 -29.02 8.42
C PRO A 99 2.71 -28.17 8.02
N ASN A 100 3.49 -27.67 8.98
CA ASN A 100 4.56 -26.70 8.76
C ASN A 100 5.59 -27.14 7.71
N PHE A 101 5.84 -28.45 7.56
CA PHE A 101 6.81 -28.93 6.57
C PHE A 101 6.34 -28.79 5.10
N PHE A 102 5.04 -28.58 4.87
CA PHE A 102 4.50 -28.27 3.54
C PHE A 102 4.45 -26.76 3.25
N VAL A 103 4.67 -25.93 4.28
CA VAL A 103 4.68 -24.48 4.12
C VAL A 103 5.98 -24.08 3.44
N PRO A 104 5.94 -23.24 2.37
CA PRO A 104 7.17 -22.69 1.79
C PRO A 104 8.00 -21.96 2.84
N LYS A 105 9.31 -22.21 2.87
CA LYS A 105 10.22 -21.60 3.87
C LYS A 105 10.15 -20.07 3.90
N THR A 106 9.85 -19.46 2.75
CA THR A 106 9.67 -18.01 2.63
C THR A 106 8.51 -17.46 3.43
N MET A 107 7.51 -18.28 3.76
CA MET A 107 6.32 -17.89 4.52
C MET A 107 6.50 -18.03 6.05
N HIS A 108 7.56 -18.66 6.51
CA HIS A 108 7.82 -18.84 7.95
C HIS A 108 8.11 -17.50 8.63
N ASN A 109 7.62 -17.36 9.86
CA ASN A 109 7.68 -16.10 10.62
C ASN A 109 8.57 -16.15 11.86
N GLU A 110 9.37 -17.19 12.05
CA GLU A 110 10.33 -17.27 13.15
C GLU A 110 11.31 -16.07 13.11
N GLY A 111 11.51 -15.42 14.25
CA GLY A 111 12.36 -14.23 14.36
C GLY A 111 11.72 -12.91 13.90
N ASN A 112 10.47 -12.94 13.44
CA ASN A 112 9.70 -11.76 13.08
C ASN A 112 8.87 -11.24 14.27
N TYR A 113 8.27 -10.07 14.11
CA TYR A 113 7.46 -9.41 15.12
C TYR A 113 6.10 -9.03 14.55
N ILE A 114 5.06 -9.12 15.36
CA ILE A 114 3.76 -8.50 15.07
C ILE A 114 3.82 -7.05 15.56
N ILE A 115 3.57 -6.09 14.70
CA ILE A 115 3.71 -4.67 15.03
C ILE A 115 2.55 -3.83 14.46
N SER A 116 2.37 -2.63 15.01
CA SER A 116 1.74 -1.53 14.29
C SER A 116 2.79 -0.84 13.41
N LEU A 117 2.60 -0.87 12.10
CA LEU A 117 3.51 -0.19 11.18
C LEU A 117 3.42 1.34 11.32
N GLY A 118 2.25 1.86 11.68
CA GLY A 118 2.07 3.28 11.99
C GLY A 118 2.94 3.73 13.16
N ASN A 119 2.99 2.93 14.23
CA ASN A 119 3.84 3.21 15.40
C ASN A 119 5.33 3.11 15.05
N LEU A 120 5.73 2.15 14.22
CA LEU A 120 7.11 2.08 13.74
C LEU A 120 7.47 3.33 12.91
N CYS A 121 6.58 3.83 12.05
CA CYS A 121 6.83 5.05 11.29
C CYS A 121 6.95 6.28 12.21
N ARG A 122 6.11 6.41 13.25
CA ARG A 122 6.24 7.49 14.25
C ARG A 122 7.59 7.44 14.95
N TRP A 123 8.03 6.26 15.35
CA TRP A 123 9.35 6.08 15.95
C TRP A 123 10.48 6.41 14.97
N LEU A 124 10.41 5.94 13.71
CA LEU A 124 11.40 6.28 12.67
C LEU A 124 11.45 7.79 12.41
N ALA A 125 10.31 8.48 12.45
CA ALA A 125 10.26 9.93 12.30
C ALA A 125 11.01 10.64 13.44
N GLN A 126 10.82 10.19 14.69
CA GLN A 126 11.58 10.72 15.83
C GLN A 126 13.09 10.51 15.67
N GLN A 127 13.51 9.34 15.16
CA GLN A 127 14.93 9.11 14.86
C GLN A 127 15.43 10.04 13.75
N ALA A 128 14.65 10.23 12.68
CA ALA A 128 15.01 11.11 11.57
C ALA A 128 15.13 12.57 12.01
N GLU A 129 14.18 13.09 12.80
CA GLU A 129 14.24 14.44 13.38
C GLU A 129 15.44 14.59 14.32
N GLY A 130 15.73 13.57 15.14
CA GLY A 130 16.91 13.54 15.99
C GLY A 130 18.24 13.60 15.22
N LEU A 131 18.24 13.12 13.96
CA LEU A 131 19.39 13.22 13.03
C LEU A 131 19.39 14.55 12.23
N GLY A 132 18.41 15.44 12.42
CA GLY A 132 18.31 16.73 11.75
C GLY A 132 17.61 16.65 10.38
N VAL A 133 16.66 15.74 10.21
CA VAL A 133 15.74 15.73 9.05
C VAL A 133 14.57 16.66 9.34
N GLU A 134 14.16 17.46 8.37
CA GLU A 134 12.95 18.26 8.44
C GLU A 134 11.75 17.46 7.93
N ILE A 135 10.74 17.23 8.78
CA ILE A 135 9.53 16.49 8.41
C ILE A 135 8.34 17.44 8.46
N TYR A 136 7.59 17.50 7.35
CA TYR A 136 6.42 18.37 7.20
C TYR A 136 5.14 17.54 7.01
N PRO A 137 4.45 17.15 8.10
CA PRO A 137 3.12 16.56 8.01
C PRO A 137 2.09 17.60 7.55
N GLY A 138 1.03 17.15 6.87
CA GLY A 138 0.00 18.02 6.33
C GLY A 138 0.35 18.65 4.97
N PHE A 139 1.54 18.42 4.45
CA PHE A 139 1.96 18.91 3.13
C PHE A 139 1.85 17.82 2.07
N ALA A 140 0.79 17.89 1.26
CA ALA A 140 0.59 16.96 0.15
C ALA A 140 1.42 17.39 -1.06
N ALA A 141 2.31 16.53 -1.55
CA ALA A 141 2.97 16.75 -2.83
C ALA A 141 1.92 16.59 -3.95
N GLN A 142 1.73 17.63 -4.75
CA GLN A 142 0.71 17.69 -5.78
C GLN A 142 1.29 17.46 -7.17
N GLU A 143 2.48 17.99 -7.43
CA GLU A 143 3.14 17.90 -8.73
C GLU A 143 4.65 17.70 -8.55
N ALA A 144 5.28 17.03 -9.52
CA ALA A 144 6.72 17.05 -9.64
C ALA A 144 7.18 18.36 -10.31
N LEU A 145 8.15 19.04 -9.72
CA LEU A 145 8.79 20.19 -10.34
C LEU A 145 9.79 19.68 -11.37
N ILE A 146 9.49 19.87 -12.65
CA ILE A 146 10.29 19.37 -13.77
C ILE A 146 10.74 20.54 -14.62
N ASP A 147 12.05 20.64 -14.85
CA ASP A 147 12.63 21.71 -15.68
C ASP A 147 12.43 21.48 -17.19
N GLU A 148 12.83 22.46 -17.99
CA GLU A 148 12.72 22.44 -19.45
C GLU A 148 13.50 21.30 -20.13
N ASN A 149 14.50 20.75 -19.45
CA ASN A 149 15.31 19.62 -19.90
C ASN A 149 14.70 18.26 -19.48
N GLY A 150 13.54 18.28 -18.81
CA GLY A 150 12.88 17.09 -18.33
C GLY A 150 13.51 16.50 -17.05
N VAL A 151 14.23 17.30 -16.27
CA VAL A 151 14.86 16.90 -15.02
C VAL A 151 13.95 17.23 -13.86
N VAL A 152 13.74 16.28 -12.94
CA VAL A 152 13.03 16.52 -11.68
C VAL A 152 13.91 17.36 -10.76
N ARG A 153 13.38 18.50 -10.31
CA ARG A 153 14.04 19.49 -9.45
C ARG A 153 13.36 19.66 -8.09
N GLY A 154 12.49 18.75 -7.74
CA GLY A 154 11.71 18.80 -6.49
C GLY A 154 10.23 18.54 -6.70
N ILE A 155 9.42 19.12 -5.87
CA ILE A 155 7.95 19.01 -5.92
C ILE A 155 7.28 20.36 -5.66
N VAL A 156 6.00 20.43 -6.05
CA VAL A 156 5.09 21.50 -5.65
C VAL A 156 4.07 20.93 -4.68
N THR A 157 3.87 21.57 -3.53
CA THR A 157 2.81 21.19 -2.57
C THR A 157 1.46 21.72 -3.04
N GLY A 158 0.38 21.07 -2.61
CA GLY A 158 -0.98 21.51 -2.91
C GLY A 158 -1.34 22.85 -2.26
N ASP A 159 -2.20 23.61 -2.92
CA ASP A 159 -2.82 24.80 -2.32
C ASP A 159 -3.77 24.38 -1.19
N LEU A 160 -3.91 25.22 -0.17
CA LEU A 160 -4.86 25.05 0.93
C LEU A 160 -5.97 26.12 0.83
N GLY A 161 -7.16 25.79 1.31
CA GLY A 161 -8.29 26.72 1.31
C GLY A 161 -8.83 27.04 -0.09
N VAL A 162 -8.96 26.01 -0.93
CA VAL A 162 -9.58 26.10 -2.27
C VAL A 162 -10.97 25.51 -2.19
N ASP A 163 -11.98 26.18 -2.80
CA ASP A 163 -13.37 25.72 -2.84
C ASP A 163 -13.56 24.53 -3.82
N ARG A 164 -14.77 24.00 -3.88
CA ARG A 164 -15.12 22.84 -4.71
C ARG A 164 -14.90 23.10 -6.21
N GLU A 165 -15.05 24.33 -6.66
CA GLU A 165 -14.87 24.78 -8.04
C GLU A 165 -13.41 25.10 -8.38
N GLY A 166 -12.51 25.10 -7.37
CA GLY A 166 -11.09 25.41 -7.55
C GLY A 166 -10.72 26.88 -7.33
N ASN A 167 -11.61 27.68 -6.72
CA ASN A 167 -11.34 29.09 -6.44
C ASN A 167 -10.75 29.26 -5.04
N PRO A 168 -9.83 30.23 -4.84
CA PRO A 168 -9.32 30.57 -3.51
C PRO A 168 -10.43 31.06 -2.57
N LYS A 169 -10.51 30.49 -1.36
CA LYS A 169 -11.41 30.96 -0.30
C LYS A 169 -10.85 32.20 0.38
N GLU A 170 -11.64 33.28 0.45
CA GLU A 170 -11.21 34.53 1.07
C GLU A 170 -10.84 34.32 2.56
N GLY A 171 -9.64 34.73 2.94
CA GLY A 171 -9.11 34.61 4.31
C GLY A 171 -8.59 33.23 4.72
N TYR A 172 -8.71 32.19 3.85
CA TYR A 172 -8.25 30.82 4.14
C TYR A 172 -7.28 30.27 3.09
N TYR A 173 -7.17 30.92 1.95
CA TYR A 173 -6.30 30.46 0.87
C TYR A 173 -4.83 30.64 1.21
N THR A 174 -4.07 29.57 1.09
CA THR A 174 -2.61 29.56 1.16
C THR A 174 -2.08 28.84 -0.07
N PRO A 175 -1.32 29.53 -0.94
CA PRO A 175 -0.74 28.87 -2.11
C PRO A 175 0.28 27.82 -1.67
N GLY A 176 0.31 26.72 -2.40
CA GLY A 176 1.36 25.72 -2.26
C GLY A 176 2.73 26.31 -2.59
N MET A 177 3.79 25.69 -2.10
CA MET A 177 5.16 26.13 -2.29
C MET A 177 5.97 25.11 -3.12
N GLU A 178 7.07 25.57 -3.71
CA GLU A 178 8.05 24.71 -4.34
C GLU A 178 9.07 24.22 -3.32
N LEU A 179 9.28 22.92 -3.24
CA LEU A 179 10.40 22.33 -2.50
C LEU A 179 11.40 21.85 -3.54
N ARG A 180 12.42 22.66 -3.76
CA ARG A 180 13.46 22.43 -4.76
C ARG A 180 14.55 21.51 -4.19
N ALA A 181 15.05 20.58 -5.00
CA ALA A 181 16.05 19.61 -4.57
C ALA A 181 17.05 19.26 -5.66
N LYS A 182 18.24 18.85 -5.25
CA LYS A 182 19.21 18.21 -6.13
C LYS A 182 18.73 16.84 -6.58
N TYR A 183 18.15 16.06 -5.63
CA TYR A 183 17.53 14.77 -5.90
C TYR A 183 16.20 14.65 -5.14
N THR A 184 15.22 13.98 -5.77
CA THR A 184 13.89 13.74 -5.19
C THR A 184 13.60 12.25 -5.14
N LEU A 185 13.21 11.74 -3.96
CA LEU A 185 12.78 10.37 -3.77
C LEU A 185 11.26 10.30 -3.62
N PHE A 186 10.63 9.43 -4.41
CA PHE A 186 9.18 9.20 -4.34
C PHE A 186 8.90 7.91 -3.59
N ALA A 187 8.31 8.04 -2.42
CA ALA A 187 7.98 6.99 -1.46
C ALA A 187 6.48 6.98 -1.12
N GLU A 188 5.62 7.28 -2.09
CA GLU A 188 4.19 7.52 -1.93
C GLU A 188 3.38 6.22 -1.66
N GLY A 189 4.06 5.08 -1.61
CA GLY A 189 3.44 3.77 -1.41
C GLY A 189 2.75 3.24 -2.66
N CYS A 190 1.85 2.26 -2.48
CA CYS A 190 1.17 1.61 -3.59
C CYS A 190 0.42 2.63 -4.45
N ARG A 191 0.67 2.63 -5.77
CA ARG A 191 0.04 3.52 -6.74
C ARG A 191 0.20 4.99 -6.35
N GLY A 192 1.44 5.47 -6.23
CA GLY A 192 1.78 6.84 -5.88
C GLY A 192 1.10 7.87 -6.79
N HIS A 193 0.73 9.02 -6.24
CA HIS A 193 0.06 10.07 -7.01
C HIS A 193 0.98 10.64 -8.09
N ILE A 194 2.19 11.02 -7.70
CA ILE A 194 3.22 11.54 -8.62
C ILE A 194 3.97 10.37 -9.28
N GLY A 195 4.27 9.31 -8.53
CA GLY A 195 5.00 8.15 -9.03
C GLY A 195 4.40 7.57 -10.32
N LYS A 196 3.06 7.38 -10.38
CA LYS A 196 2.39 6.91 -11.61
C LYS A 196 2.51 7.88 -12.79
N GLN A 197 2.58 9.19 -12.54
CA GLN A 197 2.78 10.21 -13.58
C GLN A 197 4.21 10.16 -14.12
N LEU A 198 5.20 9.99 -13.23
CA LEU A 198 6.60 9.85 -13.60
C LEU A 198 6.86 8.55 -14.37
N ILE A 199 6.26 7.44 -13.94
CA ILE A 199 6.31 6.16 -14.67
C ILE A 199 5.83 6.36 -16.11
N LYS A 200 4.68 7.01 -16.29
CA LYS A 200 4.13 7.30 -17.62
C LYS A 200 5.00 8.30 -18.41
N LYS A 201 5.44 9.38 -17.76
CA LYS A 201 6.22 10.45 -18.42
C LYS A 201 7.54 9.96 -18.98
N TYR A 202 8.26 9.15 -18.20
CA TYR A 202 9.58 8.62 -18.58
C TYR A 202 9.50 7.20 -19.17
N ASN A 203 8.28 6.66 -19.37
CA ASN A 203 8.06 5.31 -19.91
C ASN A 203 8.84 4.23 -19.14
N LEU A 204 8.81 4.31 -17.79
CA LEU A 204 9.65 3.49 -16.91
C LEU A 204 9.23 2.02 -16.88
N ASP A 205 7.99 1.69 -17.21
CA ASP A 205 7.41 0.36 -17.19
C ASP A 205 7.36 -0.36 -18.56
N SER A 206 8.04 0.20 -19.57
CA SER A 206 8.02 -0.32 -20.95
C SER A 206 8.56 -1.74 -21.11
N GLU A 207 9.42 -2.19 -20.21
CA GLU A 207 10.04 -3.53 -20.21
C GLU A 207 9.54 -4.41 -19.04
N ALA A 208 8.60 -3.91 -18.24
CA ALA A 208 8.07 -4.61 -17.08
C ALA A 208 6.76 -5.34 -17.42
N ASP A 209 6.49 -6.44 -16.71
CA ASP A 209 5.16 -7.05 -16.71
C ASP A 209 4.13 -6.08 -16.10
N ALA A 210 2.86 -6.29 -16.35
CA ALA A 210 1.81 -5.51 -15.70
C ALA A 210 1.94 -5.60 -14.17
N GLN A 211 1.83 -4.45 -13.48
CA GLN A 211 1.78 -4.46 -12.02
C GLN A 211 0.43 -5.04 -11.57
N HIS A 212 0.49 -5.98 -10.65
CA HIS A 212 -0.69 -6.58 -10.00
C HIS A 212 -0.87 -5.99 -8.61
N TYR A 213 -2.12 -5.93 -8.20
CA TYR A 213 -2.51 -5.33 -6.92
C TYR A 213 -3.47 -6.23 -6.16
N GLY A 214 -3.49 -6.08 -4.85
CA GLY A 214 -4.52 -6.62 -3.98
C GLY A 214 -5.13 -5.51 -3.15
N ILE A 215 -6.43 -5.60 -2.86
CA ILE A 215 -7.05 -4.77 -1.82
C ILE A 215 -7.00 -5.50 -0.49
N GLY A 216 -6.32 -4.92 0.49
CA GLY A 216 -6.33 -5.38 1.87
C GLY A 216 -7.35 -4.58 2.69
N ILE A 217 -8.22 -5.30 3.38
CA ILE A 217 -9.17 -4.75 4.36
C ILE A 217 -8.78 -5.29 5.72
N LYS A 218 -8.68 -4.41 6.72
CA LYS A 218 -8.22 -4.76 8.07
C LYS A 218 -9.11 -4.15 9.13
N GLU A 219 -9.32 -4.91 10.20
CA GLU A 219 -9.91 -4.43 11.45
C GLU A 219 -8.97 -4.75 12.63
N ILE A 220 -9.07 -3.94 13.68
CA ILE A 220 -8.50 -4.22 15.00
C ILE A 220 -9.65 -4.55 15.94
N TRP A 221 -9.47 -5.60 16.72
CA TRP A 221 -10.45 -6.05 17.71
C TRP A 221 -9.80 -6.18 19.08
N ASP A 222 -10.48 -5.65 20.11
CA ASP A 222 -10.23 -6.02 21.50
C ASP A 222 -10.97 -7.32 21.77
N ILE A 223 -10.26 -8.37 22.20
CA ILE A 223 -10.83 -9.70 22.41
C ILE A 223 -10.76 -10.13 23.86
N ASP A 224 -11.51 -11.17 24.21
CA ASP A 224 -11.45 -11.80 25.53
C ASP A 224 -10.01 -12.26 25.83
N PRO A 225 -9.44 -11.84 26.99
CA PRO A 225 -8.10 -12.25 27.38
C PRO A 225 -7.87 -13.77 27.39
N SER A 226 -8.91 -14.57 27.68
CA SER A 226 -8.82 -16.03 27.68
C SER A 226 -8.61 -16.64 26.30
N LYS A 227 -8.95 -15.90 25.24
CA LYS A 227 -8.78 -16.29 23.84
C LYS A 227 -7.50 -15.72 23.21
N HIS A 228 -6.85 -14.79 23.90
CA HIS A 228 -5.68 -14.11 23.40
C HIS A 228 -4.41 -14.98 23.50
N LYS A 229 -3.61 -14.98 22.44
CA LYS A 229 -2.35 -15.75 22.31
C LYS A 229 -1.25 -14.85 21.73
N PRO A 230 -0.60 -14.01 22.55
CA PRO A 230 0.38 -13.05 22.06
C PRO A 230 1.43 -13.69 21.14
N GLY A 231 1.66 -13.09 19.98
CA GLY A 231 2.62 -13.58 19.00
C GLY A 231 2.10 -14.69 18.07
N LEU A 232 0.86 -15.16 18.22
CA LEU A 232 0.28 -16.10 17.28
C LEU A 232 -0.05 -15.39 15.94
N VAL A 233 0.48 -15.97 14.86
CA VAL A 233 0.18 -15.60 13.46
C VAL A 233 -0.71 -16.69 12.86
N VAL A 234 -1.84 -16.31 12.30
CA VAL A 234 -2.72 -17.20 11.55
C VAL A 234 -2.89 -16.65 10.15
N HIS A 235 -2.50 -17.43 9.14
CA HIS A 235 -2.81 -17.16 7.74
C HIS A 235 -3.84 -18.13 7.21
N THR A 236 -4.71 -17.68 6.31
CA THR A 236 -5.65 -18.57 5.64
C THR A 236 -5.72 -18.29 4.15
N ALA A 237 -6.05 -19.34 3.36
CA ALA A 237 -6.34 -19.27 1.93
C ALA A 237 -7.61 -20.08 1.64
N GLY A 238 -8.23 -19.85 0.49
CA GLY A 238 -9.46 -20.52 0.06
C GLY A 238 -10.70 -19.71 0.45
N TRP A 239 -11.78 -20.36 0.91
CA TRP A 239 -13.05 -19.69 1.21
C TRP A 239 -12.86 -18.41 2.05
N PRO A 240 -13.60 -17.31 1.78
CA PRO A 240 -14.68 -17.12 0.81
C PRO A 240 -14.19 -16.92 -0.64
N LEU A 241 -12.88 -16.97 -0.88
CA LEU A 241 -12.25 -16.83 -2.18
C LEU A 241 -12.15 -18.16 -2.91
N ASN A 242 -11.89 -18.11 -4.23
CA ASN A 242 -11.72 -19.24 -5.11
C ASN A 242 -10.67 -18.93 -6.20
N ASP A 243 -10.53 -19.79 -7.23
CA ASP A 243 -9.52 -19.59 -8.30
C ASP A 243 -9.80 -18.38 -9.21
N GLU A 244 -11.02 -17.83 -9.23
CA GLU A 244 -11.36 -16.64 -10.00
C GLU A 244 -11.15 -15.33 -9.20
N ASN A 245 -11.01 -15.43 -7.87
CA ASN A 245 -10.82 -14.32 -6.95
C ASN A 245 -9.80 -14.71 -5.87
N THR A 246 -8.56 -14.86 -6.27
CA THR A 246 -7.47 -15.26 -5.38
C THR A 246 -7.15 -14.18 -4.33
N GLY A 247 -6.42 -14.60 -3.30
CA GLY A 247 -6.04 -13.74 -2.19
C GLY A 247 -5.67 -14.56 -0.97
N GLY A 248 -5.82 -13.96 0.19
CA GLY A 248 -5.55 -14.62 1.47
C GLY A 248 -5.99 -13.75 2.64
N SER A 249 -5.96 -14.32 3.82
CA SER A 249 -6.34 -13.59 5.01
C SER A 249 -5.40 -13.86 6.18
N PHE A 250 -5.52 -13.04 7.18
CA PHE A 250 -4.69 -13.12 8.37
C PHE A 250 -5.46 -12.80 9.64
N LEU A 251 -4.98 -13.36 10.76
CA LEU A 251 -5.33 -12.96 12.12
C LEU A 251 -4.07 -13.01 12.95
N TYR A 252 -3.69 -11.89 13.56
CA TYR A 252 -2.47 -11.75 14.34
C TYR A 252 -2.78 -11.29 15.75
N HIS A 253 -2.24 -11.98 16.75
CA HIS A 253 -2.39 -11.61 18.15
C HIS A 253 -1.28 -10.65 18.58
N LEU A 254 -1.64 -9.37 18.71
CA LEU A 254 -0.75 -8.31 19.16
C LEU A 254 -0.70 -8.26 20.70
N GLU A 255 -0.15 -7.23 21.27
CA GLU A 255 -0.22 -6.92 22.71
C GLU A 255 -1.61 -6.43 23.14
N ASN A 256 -1.84 -6.26 24.45
CA ASN A 256 -3.04 -5.65 25.04
C ASN A 256 -4.38 -6.34 24.68
N ASN A 257 -4.40 -7.67 24.49
CA ASN A 257 -5.57 -8.43 24.07
C ASN A 257 -6.16 -7.96 22.74
N GLN A 258 -5.34 -7.38 21.87
CA GLN A 258 -5.74 -6.97 20.52
C GLN A 258 -5.38 -8.02 19.49
N VAL A 259 -6.25 -8.15 18.50
CA VAL A 259 -5.97 -8.91 17.29
C VAL A 259 -6.18 -8.05 16.05
N PHE A 260 -5.31 -8.23 15.09
CA PHE A 260 -5.48 -7.76 13.73
C PHE A 260 -6.17 -8.85 12.93
N VAL A 261 -7.23 -8.52 12.23
CA VAL A 261 -7.89 -9.43 11.28
C VAL A 261 -8.05 -8.74 9.96
N GLY A 262 -7.71 -9.44 8.87
CA GLY A 262 -7.83 -8.86 7.53
C GLY A 262 -7.97 -9.89 6.43
N LEU A 263 -8.44 -9.41 5.30
CA LEU A 263 -8.59 -10.15 4.04
C LEU A 263 -7.98 -9.35 2.91
N ILE A 264 -7.15 -10.00 2.11
CA ILE A 264 -6.60 -9.45 0.89
C ILE A 264 -7.27 -10.14 -0.29
N ILE A 265 -7.80 -9.37 -1.22
CA ILE A 265 -8.36 -9.88 -2.48
C ILE A 265 -7.56 -9.31 -3.64
N ASP A 266 -7.11 -10.18 -4.52
CA ASP A 266 -6.38 -9.79 -5.73
C ASP A 266 -7.32 -9.01 -6.66
N LEU A 267 -6.87 -7.83 -7.11
CA LEU A 267 -7.70 -6.99 -7.98
C LEU A 267 -7.84 -7.52 -9.42
N SER A 268 -7.19 -8.64 -9.73
CA SER A 268 -7.41 -9.40 -10.95
C SER A 268 -8.71 -10.22 -10.98
N TYR A 269 -9.52 -10.22 -9.91
CA TYR A 269 -10.79 -10.95 -9.89
C TYR A 269 -11.70 -10.56 -11.06
N SER A 270 -12.50 -11.54 -11.55
CA SER A 270 -13.26 -11.40 -12.79
C SER A 270 -14.73 -11.02 -12.61
N ASN A 271 -15.33 -11.28 -11.44
CA ASN A 271 -16.75 -11.05 -11.19
C ASN A 271 -17.05 -9.60 -10.77
N PRO A 272 -17.76 -8.78 -11.57
CA PRO A 272 -18.09 -7.39 -11.20
C PRO A 272 -19.06 -7.28 -10.03
N HIS A 273 -19.75 -8.37 -9.65
CA HIS A 273 -20.65 -8.40 -8.49
C HIS A 273 -19.94 -8.71 -7.17
N LEU A 274 -18.62 -8.99 -7.20
CA LEU A 274 -17.84 -9.21 -5.99
C LEU A 274 -17.63 -7.90 -5.24
N SER A 275 -17.89 -7.94 -3.93
CA SER A 275 -17.62 -6.86 -2.98
C SER A 275 -16.52 -7.30 -2.02
N PRO A 276 -15.30 -6.77 -2.12
CA PRO A 276 -14.21 -7.09 -1.18
C PRO A 276 -14.59 -6.86 0.28
N PHE A 277 -15.34 -5.80 0.55
CA PHE A 277 -15.83 -5.51 1.90
C PHE A 277 -16.74 -6.63 2.43
N ASP A 278 -17.72 -7.06 1.64
CA ASP A 278 -18.69 -8.07 2.08
C ASP A 278 -18.06 -9.47 2.16
N GLU A 279 -17.06 -9.79 1.31
CA GLU A 279 -16.26 -11.01 1.45
C GLU A 279 -15.49 -11.02 2.77
N PHE A 280 -14.94 -9.89 3.20
CA PHE A 280 -14.30 -9.76 4.50
C PHE A 280 -15.29 -9.92 5.65
N GLN A 281 -16.53 -9.39 5.54
CA GLN A 281 -17.55 -9.60 6.54
C GLN A 281 -17.94 -11.09 6.66
N ARG A 282 -18.07 -11.81 5.54
CA ARG A 282 -18.33 -13.27 5.51
C ARG A 282 -17.18 -14.04 6.17
N TYR A 283 -15.94 -13.71 5.84
CA TYR A 283 -14.76 -14.37 6.36
C TYR A 283 -14.72 -14.42 7.90
N LYS A 284 -15.12 -13.36 8.58
CA LYS A 284 -15.11 -13.28 10.05
C LYS A 284 -16.03 -14.30 10.73
N HIS A 285 -17.02 -14.83 10.02
CA HIS A 285 -17.91 -15.88 10.55
C HIS A 285 -17.31 -17.27 10.48
N HIS A 286 -16.20 -17.48 9.75
CA HIS A 286 -15.57 -18.80 9.69
C HIS A 286 -15.04 -19.23 11.08
N PRO A 287 -15.27 -20.50 11.51
CA PRO A 287 -14.88 -20.98 12.87
C PRO A 287 -13.44 -20.70 13.26
N VAL A 288 -12.47 -20.80 12.32
CA VAL A 288 -11.05 -20.51 12.55
C VAL A 288 -10.83 -19.08 13.05
N VAL A 289 -11.66 -18.14 12.64
CA VAL A 289 -11.57 -16.71 12.98
C VAL A 289 -12.54 -16.35 14.09
N LYS A 290 -13.81 -16.77 13.94
CA LYS A 290 -14.89 -16.48 14.87
C LYS A 290 -14.53 -16.82 16.31
N GLN A 291 -13.85 -17.95 16.57
CA GLN A 291 -13.46 -18.36 17.91
C GLN A 291 -12.70 -17.29 18.70
N TYR A 292 -11.95 -16.45 18.03
CA TYR A 292 -11.19 -15.35 18.64
C TYR A 292 -12.02 -14.07 18.77
N LEU A 293 -12.83 -13.73 17.75
CA LEU A 293 -13.54 -12.46 17.68
C LEU A 293 -14.85 -12.44 18.45
N GLU A 294 -15.49 -13.61 18.66
CA GLU A 294 -16.80 -13.70 19.31
C GLU A 294 -16.73 -13.20 20.76
N GLY A 295 -17.58 -12.22 21.09
CA GLY A 295 -17.61 -11.51 22.37
C GLY A 295 -16.63 -10.33 22.45
N GLY A 296 -15.78 -10.14 21.43
CA GLY A 296 -14.88 -9.00 21.34
C GLY A 296 -15.56 -7.73 20.80
N LYS A 297 -14.77 -6.66 20.71
CA LYS A 297 -15.20 -5.36 20.22
C LYS A 297 -14.27 -4.89 19.10
N ARG A 298 -14.84 -4.55 17.93
CA ARG A 298 -14.13 -3.90 16.85
C ARG A 298 -13.80 -2.46 17.22
N VAL A 299 -12.54 -2.05 17.09
CA VAL A 299 -12.06 -0.73 17.50
C VAL A 299 -11.47 0.11 16.36
N ALA A 300 -11.07 -0.51 15.26
CA ALA A 300 -10.58 0.22 14.09
C ALA A 300 -10.92 -0.54 12.80
N TYR A 301 -10.97 0.19 11.68
CA TYR A 301 -11.21 -0.32 10.33
C TYR A 301 -10.38 0.47 9.33
N GLY A 302 -9.86 -0.19 8.33
CA GLY A 302 -9.18 0.47 7.22
C GLY A 302 -9.03 -0.43 6.00
N ALA A 303 -8.67 0.19 4.89
CA ALA A 303 -8.41 -0.52 3.64
C ALA A 303 -7.29 0.16 2.86
N ARG A 304 -6.46 -0.65 2.18
CA ARG A 304 -5.39 -0.15 1.32
C ARG A 304 -5.04 -1.16 0.24
N ALA A 305 -4.80 -0.67 -0.98
CA ALA A 305 -4.22 -1.48 -2.03
C ALA A 305 -2.73 -1.73 -1.75
N ILE A 306 -2.25 -2.91 -2.14
CA ILE A 306 -0.84 -3.30 -2.10
C ILE A 306 -0.40 -3.75 -3.49
N CYS A 307 0.83 -3.44 -3.89
CA CYS A 307 1.45 -3.97 -5.09
C CYS A 307 1.92 -5.42 -4.83
N LYS A 308 1.77 -6.31 -5.80
CA LYS A 308 2.11 -7.73 -5.65
C LYS A 308 2.75 -8.37 -6.89
N GLY A 309 3.07 -7.59 -7.92
CA GLY A 309 3.67 -8.09 -9.16
C GLY A 309 5.10 -8.62 -8.99
N GLY A 310 5.80 -8.18 -7.98
CA GLY A 310 7.18 -8.63 -7.68
C GLY A 310 8.21 -8.13 -8.69
N LEU A 311 9.34 -8.84 -8.80
CA LEU A 311 10.52 -8.39 -9.57
C LEU A 311 10.21 -8.05 -11.03
N ASN A 312 9.39 -8.88 -11.70
CA ASN A 312 9.13 -8.73 -13.13
C ASN A 312 8.26 -7.50 -13.46
N SER A 313 7.53 -6.97 -12.46
CA SER A 313 6.66 -5.79 -12.59
C SER A 313 7.29 -4.50 -12.07
N LEU A 314 8.58 -4.52 -11.70
CA LEU A 314 9.27 -3.30 -11.27
C LEU A 314 9.52 -2.41 -12.49
N PRO A 315 9.10 -1.13 -12.45
CA PRO A 315 9.53 -0.17 -13.44
C PRO A 315 11.02 0.15 -13.29
N LYS A 316 11.62 0.79 -14.29
CA LYS A 316 12.94 1.43 -14.13
C LYS A 316 12.87 2.36 -12.93
N MET A 317 13.75 2.17 -11.96
CA MET A 317 13.65 2.81 -10.65
C MET A 317 14.18 4.24 -10.61
N VAL A 318 14.91 4.67 -11.65
CA VAL A 318 15.58 5.98 -11.71
C VAL A 318 15.17 6.75 -12.95
N PHE A 319 15.19 8.06 -12.83
CA PHE A 319 14.99 9.03 -13.90
C PHE A 319 15.81 10.30 -13.59
N PRO A 320 15.98 11.24 -14.52
CA PRO A 320 16.77 12.44 -14.28
C PRO A 320 16.31 13.23 -13.04
N GLY A 321 17.18 13.35 -12.04
CA GLY A 321 16.96 14.08 -10.80
C GLY A 321 16.16 13.34 -9.72
N GLY A 322 15.85 12.03 -9.89
CA GLY A 322 15.10 11.33 -8.86
C GLY A 322 15.02 9.81 -9.01
N ALA A 323 14.32 9.20 -8.04
CA ALA A 323 14.09 7.75 -8.02
C ALA A 323 12.77 7.38 -7.32
N LEU A 324 12.24 6.21 -7.68
CA LEU A 324 11.15 5.54 -6.98
C LEU A 324 11.72 4.60 -5.92
N ILE A 325 11.09 4.54 -4.75
CA ILE A 325 11.48 3.65 -3.66
C ILE A 325 10.25 2.99 -3.00
N GLY A 326 10.46 1.89 -2.29
CA GLY A 326 9.41 1.19 -1.57
C GLY A 326 8.29 0.65 -2.47
N CYS A 327 7.06 0.72 -1.99
CA CYS A 327 5.90 0.25 -2.74
C CYS A 327 5.50 1.17 -3.90
N ASP A 328 6.04 2.37 -4.00
CA ASP A 328 5.91 3.21 -5.20
C ASP A 328 6.71 2.59 -6.39
N LEU A 329 7.85 2.01 -6.08
CA LEU A 329 8.60 1.14 -7.00
C LEU A 329 7.96 -0.25 -7.17
N GLY A 330 7.32 -0.80 -6.13
CA GLY A 330 6.72 -2.14 -6.17
C GLY A 330 7.50 -3.23 -5.44
N THR A 331 8.30 -2.90 -4.43
CA THR A 331 9.24 -3.82 -3.77
C THR A 331 8.63 -4.85 -2.82
N LEU A 332 7.30 -4.90 -2.66
CA LEU A 332 6.66 -5.89 -1.78
C LEU A 332 6.98 -7.33 -2.21
N ASN A 333 7.38 -8.18 -1.28
CA ASN A 333 7.55 -9.60 -1.52
C ASN A 333 6.25 -10.35 -1.20
N PHE A 334 5.50 -10.67 -2.25
CA PHE A 334 4.21 -11.34 -2.14
C PHE A 334 4.34 -12.76 -1.53
N ALA A 335 5.36 -13.52 -1.91
CA ALA A 335 5.59 -14.87 -1.41
C ALA A 335 5.84 -14.91 0.11
N LYS A 336 6.46 -13.86 0.66
CA LYS A 336 6.64 -13.69 2.11
C LYS A 336 5.45 -13.07 2.82
N ILE A 337 4.52 -12.47 2.08
CA ILE A 337 3.43 -11.63 2.64
C ILE A 337 4.02 -10.44 3.43
N LYS A 338 5.15 -9.91 2.99
CA LYS A 338 5.90 -8.83 3.67
C LYS A 338 6.45 -7.83 2.68
N GLY A 339 6.40 -6.55 3.04
CA GLY A 339 6.89 -5.48 2.20
C GLY A 339 7.62 -4.37 2.95
N SER A 340 7.50 -4.32 4.28
CA SER A 340 8.08 -3.20 5.04
C SER A 340 9.61 -3.23 5.03
N HIS A 341 10.23 -4.40 5.24
CA HIS A 341 11.68 -4.57 5.22
C HIS A 341 12.27 -4.29 3.82
N THR A 342 11.58 -4.71 2.76
CA THR A 342 11.98 -4.47 1.37
C THR A 342 11.86 -2.99 1.00
N ALA A 343 10.80 -2.33 1.47
CA ALA A 343 10.60 -0.90 1.30
C ALA A 343 11.71 -0.09 2.00
N MET A 344 12.02 -0.41 3.26
CA MET A 344 13.12 0.19 4.01
C MET A 344 14.46 0.02 3.27
N LYS A 345 14.77 -1.21 2.82
CA LYS A 345 16.03 -1.49 2.13
C LYS A 345 16.16 -0.71 0.83
N SER A 346 15.11 -0.60 0.03
CA SER A 346 15.15 0.20 -1.19
C SER A 346 15.43 1.68 -0.91
N GLY A 347 14.83 2.23 0.16
CA GLY A 347 15.11 3.59 0.62
C GLY A 347 16.58 3.78 1.04
N MET A 348 17.12 2.85 1.80
CA MET A 348 18.53 2.87 2.23
C MET A 348 19.49 2.83 1.04
N LEU A 349 19.23 1.96 0.04
CA LEU A 349 20.07 1.87 -1.16
C LEU A 349 20.04 3.15 -1.99
N ALA A 350 18.87 3.77 -2.16
CA ALA A 350 18.74 5.05 -2.83
C ALA A 350 19.46 6.17 -2.06
N ALA A 351 19.38 6.16 -0.74
CA ALA A 351 20.09 7.11 0.14
C ALA A 351 21.61 6.99 0.01
N ASP A 352 22.15 5.76 0.04
CA ASP A 352 23.57 5.51 -0.16
C ASP A 352 24.04 6.06 -1.52
N ALA A 353 23.26 5.82 -2.59
CA ALA A 353 23.56 6.29 -3.93
C ALA A 353 23.55 7.84 -4.04
N ILE A 354 22.61 8.50 -3.37
CA ILE A 354 22.55 9.97 -3.32
C ILE A 354 23.73 10.53 -2.52
N ALA A 355 24.03 9.95 -1.36
CA ALA A 355 25.18 10.39 -0.55
C ALA A 355 26.50 10.32 -1.32
N GLU A 356 26.73 9.23 -2.06
CA GLU A 356 27.90 9.10 -2.95
C GLU A 356 27.89 10.16 -4.07
N ALA A 357 26.72 10.43 -4.66
CA ALA A 357 26.58 11.43 -5.71
C ALA A 357 26.91 12.83 -5.21
N LEU A 358 26.40 13.21 -4.06
CA LEU A 358 26.67 14.51 -3.43
C LEU A 358 28.12 14.63 -2.98
N ALA A 359 28.72 13.57 -2.42
CA ALA A 359 30.13 13.53 -2.05
C ALA A 359 31.06 13.68 -3.26
N ALA A 360 30.64 13.19 -4.42
CA ALA A 360 31.37 13.38 -5.69
C ALA A 360 31.15 14.78 -6.31
N GLY A 361 30.43 15.68 -5.64
CA GLY A 361 30.15 17.05 -6.11
C GLY A 361 29.10 17.12 -7.21
N ARG A 362 28.29 16.06 -7.42
CA ARG A 362 27.17 16.10 -8.37
C ARG A 362 26.08 17.04 -7.84
N VAL A 363 25.54 17.85 -8.74
CA VAL A 363 24.55 18.89 -8.41
C VAL A 363 23.12 18.50 -8.72
N GLY A 364 22.87 17.22 -8.99
CA GLY A 364 21.58 16.68 -9.41
C GLY A 364 21.34 16.77 -10.91
N GLY A 365 20.26 16.14 -11.35
CA GLY A 365 19.84 16.12 -12.76
C GLY A 365 20.30 14.90 -13.54
N ASP A 366 21.19 14.10 -13.00
CA ASP A 366 21.58 12.81 -13.55
C ASP A 366 20.68 11.66 -13.05
N GLU A 367 20.74 10.53 -13.72
CA GLU A 367 20.16 9.29 -13.24
C GLU A 367 21.09 8.62 -12.22
N LEU A 368 20.54 8.17 -11.10
CA LEU A 368 21.27 7.50 -10.03
C LEU A 368 21.59 6.03 -10.41
N SER A 369 22.41 5.79 -11.43
CA SER A 369 22.76 4.44 -11.91
C SER A 369 23.36 3.55 -10.81
N ASN A 370 24.12 4.13 -9.88
CA ASN A 370 24.68 3.44 -8.73
C ASN A 370 23.59 2.86 -7.79
N TYR A 371 22.38 3.46 -7.72
CA TYR A 371 21.26 2.86 -7.02
C TYR A 371 20.79 1.56 -7.68
N VAL A 372 20.72 1.54 -9.02
CA VAL A 372 20.35 0.33 -9.77
C VAL A 372 21.36 -0.79 -9.54
N ASP A 373 22.65 -0.48 -9.57
CA ASP A 373 23.72 -1.45 -9.35
C ASP A 373 23.71 -1.97 -7.90
N ALA A 374 23.54 -1.08 -6.92
CA ALA A 374 23.43 -1.44 -5.52
C ALA A 374 22.19 -2.32 -5.25
N PHE A 375 21.05 -2.02 -5.88
CA PHE A 375 19.84 -2.85 -5.80
C PHE A 375 20.13 -4.26 -6.32
N LYS A 376 20.71 -4.42 -7.51
CA LYS A 376 21.05 -5.72 -8.10
C LYS A 376 22.03 -6.52 -7.26
N ALA A 377 22.94 -5.86 -6.55
CA ALA A 377 23.93 -6.50 -5.68
C ALA A 377 23.37 -6.83 -4.28
N SER A 378 22.16 -6.35 -3.94
CA SER A 378 21.59 -6.46 -2.60
C SER A 378 20.83 -7.77 -2.37
N TRP A 379 20.62 -8.09 -1.08
CA TRP A 379 19.71 -9.17 -0.68
C TRP A 379 18.26 -8.91 -1.10
N LEU A 380 17.88 -7.65 -1.28
CA LEU A 380 16.54 -7.29 -1.74
C LEU A 380 16.27 -7.84 -3.13
N TYR A 381 17.23 -7.68 -4.06
CA TYR A 381 17.12 -8.27 -5.39
C TYR A 381 17.05 -9.81 -5.35
N ASP A 382 17.97 -10.46 -4.60
CA ASP A 382 17.97 -11.93 -4.48
C ASP A 382 16.63 -12.45 -3.90
N GLU A 383 16.06 -11.74 -2.91
CA GLU A 383 14.79 -12.09 -2.31
C GLU A 383 13.62 -11.98 -3.31
N LEU A 384 13.54 -10.86 -4.06
CA LEU A 384 12.51 -10.68 -5.08
C LEU A 384 12.72 -11.62 -6.27
N PHE A 385 13.96 -11.89 -6.64
CA PHE A 385 14.28 -12.86 -7.71
C PHE A 385 13.79 -14.28 -7.36
N ARG A 386 14.02 -14.72 -6.13
CA ARG A 386 13.55 -16.04 -5.67
C ARG A 386 12.04 -16.18 -5.64
N SER A 387 11.31 -15.09 -5.49
CA SER A 387 9.84 -15.09 -5.45
C SER A 387 9.17 -14.66 -6.77
N ARG A 388 9.95 -14.42 -7.84
CA ARG A 388 9.46 -13.85 -9.11
C ARG A 388 8.34 -14.62 -9.79
N ASN A 389 8.27 -15.92 -9.58
CA ASN A 389 7.27 -16.81 -10.19
C ASN A 389 6.02 -17.00 -9.33
N PHE A 390 6.05 -16.60 -8.04
CA PHE A 390 5.06 -17.02 -7.05
C PHE A 390 3.63 -16.61 -7.42
N GLY A 391 3.42 -15.35 -7.75
CA GLY A 391 2.11 -14.81 -8.15
C GLY A 391 1.67 -15.34 -9.52
N ALA A 392 2.55 -15.25 -10.51
CA ALA A 392 2.27 -15.70 -11.88
C ALA A 392 1.91 -17.21 -11.96
N ALA A 393 2.52 -18.04 -11.12
CA ALA A 393 2.18 -19.46 -11.03
C ALA A 393 0.74 -19.68 -10.54
N ILE A 394 0.30 -18.92 -9.53
CA ILE A 394 -1.08 -19.00 -9.01
C ILE A 394 -2.08 -18.54 -10.08
N HIS A 395 -1.79 -17.43 -10.76
CA HIS A 395 -2.67 -16.90 -11.81
C HIS A 395 -2.78 -17.85 -13.02
N LYS A 396 -1.68 -18.50 -13.41
CA LYS A 396 -1.67 -19.40 -14.58
C LYS A 396 -2.22 -20.80 -14.31
N PHE A 397 -1.97 -21.35 -13.13
CA PHE A 397 -2.24 -22.75 -12.82
C PHE A 397 -3.31 -22.95 -11.73
N GLY A 398 -3.93 -21.86 -11.25
CA GLY A 398 -4.88 -21.87 -10.13
C GLY A 398 -4.22 -22.15 -8.78
N ALA A 399 -5.01 -22.19 -7.70
CA ALA A 399 -4.48 -22.33 -6.35
C ALA A 399 -3.74 -23.67 -6.13
N ILE A 400 -4.25 -24.78 -6.65
CA ILE A 400 -3.64 -26.11 -6.48
C ILE A 400 -2.39 -26.26 -7.35
N GLY A 401 -2.48 -26.02 -8.65
CA GLY A 401 -1.36 -26.16 -9.59
C GLY A 401 -0.25 -25.15 -9.31
N GLY A 402 -0.61 -23.90 -9.07
CA GLY A 402 0.31 -22.83 -8.67
C GLY A 402 0.95 -23.09 -7.30
N GLY A 403 0.18 -23.61 -6.35
CA GLY A 403 0.69 -24.03 -5.05
C GLY A 403 1.73 -25.15 -5.16
N ALA A 404 1.47 -26.17 -5.98
CA ALA A 404 2.43 -27.25 -6.24
C ALA A 404 3.70 -26.73 -6.94
N PHE A 405 3.56 -25.87 -7.96
CA PHE A 405 4.70 -25.22 -8.61
C PHE A 405 5.53 -24.41 -7.61
N ASN A 406 4.90 -23.59 -6.80
CA ASN A 406 5.56 -22.76 -5.79
C ASN A 406 6.25 -23.60 -4.72
N PHE A 407 5.65 -24.72 -4.31
CA PHE A 407 6.30 -25.66 -3.38
C PHE A 407 7.61 -26.21 -3.99
N ILE A 408 7.57 -26.65 -5.22
CA ILE A 408 8.76 -27.17 -5.94
C ILE A 408 9.80 -26.07 -6.10
N ASP A 409 9.40 -24.89 -6.61
CA ASP A 409 10.33 -23.78 -6.83
C ASP A 409 10.98 -23.33 -5.51
N GLN A 410 10.19 -23.10 -4.46
CA GLN A 410 10.70 -22.54 -3.20
C GLN A 410 11.47 -23.56 -2.34
N ASN A 411 10.99 -24.81 -2.24
CA ASN A 411 11.55 -25.79 -1.31
C ASN A 411 12.63 -26.70 -1.96
N ILE A 412 12.55 -26.94 -3.27
CA ILE A 412 13.51 -27.80 -3.99
C ILE A 412 14.56 -26.93 -4.71
N PHE A 413 14.13 -25.92 -5.46
CA PHE A 413 15.05 -25.06 -6.24
C PHE A 413 15.46 -23.78 -5.48
N GLY A 414 14.93 -23.53 -4.28
CA GLY A 414 15.24 -22.33 -3.48
C GLY A 414 14.85 -21.04 -4.21
N GLY A 415 13.78 -21.05 -5.02
CA GLY A 415 13.32 -19.92 -5.83
C GLY A 415 14.15 -19.68 -7.11
N LYS A 416 15.02 -20.63 -7.50
CA LYS A 416 15.95 -20.48 -8.63
C LYS A 416 15.63 -21.45 -9.78
N ILE A 417 14.39 -21.88 -9.93
CA ILE A 417 14.00 -22.67 -11.09
C ILE A 417 14.33 -21.92 -12.39
N PRO A 418 14.92 -22.58 -13.43
CA PRO A 418 15.40 -21.90 -14.63
C PRO A 418 14.27 -21.50 -15.61
N VAL A 419 13.16 -21.03 -15.05
CA VAL A 419 11.98 -20.54 -15.79
C VAL A 419 11.51 -19.27 -15.10
N THR A 420 11.13 -18.27 -15.89
CA THR A 420 10.41 -17.08 -15.43
C THR A 420 9.02 -17.08 -16.03
N LEU A 421 8.01 -17.00 -15.19
CA LEU A 421 6.62 -16.89 -15.61
C LEU A 421 6.26 -15.40 -15.67
N HIS A 422 5.67 -14.97 -16.77
CA HIS A 422 5.22 -13.59 -16.99
C HIS A 422 3.70 -13.50 -16.88
N ASP A 423 3.18 -12.37 -16.44
CA ASP A 423 1.76 -12.07 -16.30
C ASP A 423 1.49 -10.63 -16.75
N ASP A 424 1.02 -10.48 -18.00
CA ASP A 424 0.93 -9.17 -18.66
C ASP A 424 -0.50 -8.59 -18.66
N LYS A 425 -1.50 -9.31 -18.10
CA LYS A 425 -2.88 -8.85 -18.12
C LYS A 425 -3.17 -7.95 -16.91
N PRO A 426 -3.37 -6.63 -17.11
CA PRO A 426 -3.61 -5.73 -16.00
C PRO A 426 -4.94 -6.00 -15.29
N ASP A 427 -5.00 -5.73 -13.99
CA ASP A 427 -6.14 -6.07 -13.11
C ASP A 427 -7.47 -5.46 -13.56
N TYR A 428 -7.48 -4.24 -14.09
CA TYR A 428 -8.70 -3.60 -14.59
C TYR A 428 -9.31 -4.32 -15.80
N ALA A 429 -8.50 -5.03 -16.58
CA ALA A 429 -8.94 -5.74 -17.79
C ALA A 429 -9.50 -7.14 -17.49
N CYS A 430 -9.52 -7.57 -16.23
CA CYS A 430 -9.95 -8.92 -15.86
C CYS A 430 -11.46 -9.08 -15.67
N LEU A 431 -12.23 -7.99 -15.52
CA LEU A 431 -13.67 -8.07 -15.29
C LEU A 431 -14.42 -8.67 -16.47
N LYS A 432 -15.27 -9.66 -16.20
CA LYS A 432 -16.32 -10.16 -17.10
C LYS A 432 -17.47 -9.16 -17.14
N LYS A 433 -18.32 -9.24 -18.18
CA LYS A 433 -19.57 -8.47 -18.18
C LYS A 433 -20.50 -8.96 -17.05
N ALA A 434 -21.30 -8.06 -16.50
CA ALA A 434 -22.24 -8.38 -15.43
C ALA A 434 -23.26 -9.44 -15.83
N SER A 435 -23.63 -9.50 -17.12
CA SER A 435 -24.51 -10.54 -17.67
C SER A 435 -23.88 -11.94 -17.76
N GLU A 436 -22.55 -12.03 -17.70
CA GLU A 436 -21.77 -13.26 -17.83
C GLU A 436 -21.26 -13.77 -16.47
N ALA A 437 -21.47 -13.01 -15.40
CA ALA A 437 -20.99 -13.31 -14.05
C ALA A 437 -22.16 -13.61 -13.10
N PRO A 438 -22.02 -14.58 -12.18
CA PRO A 438 -23.06 -14.87 -11.20
C PRO A 438 -23.18 -13.71 -10.21
N LYS A 439 -24.43 -13.33 -9.91
CA LYS A 439 -24.71 -12.41 -8.79
C LYS A 439 -24.35 -13.07 -7.47
N ILE A 440 -23.87 -12.27 -6.54
CA ILE A 440 -23.51 -12.73 -5.19
C ILE A 440 -24.48 -12.08 -4.20
N ASP A 441 -25.23 -12.91 -3.49
CA ASP A 441 -26.09 -12.45 -2.40
C ASP A 441 -25.30 -12.46 -1.09
N TYR A 442 -24.98 -11.27 -0.60
CA TYR A 442 -24.30 -11.13 0.67
C TYR A 442 -25.30 -11.10 1.84
N PRO A 443 -25.03 -11.84 2.92
CA PRO A 443 -25.89 -11.81 4.09
C PRO A 443 -25.88 -10.41 4.74
N LYS A 444 -27.01 -10.01 5.32
CA LYS A 444 -27.05 -8.78 6.12
C LYS A 444 -26.12 -8.89 7.31
N PRO A 445 -25.39 -7.82 7.67
CA PRO A 445 -24.54 -7.80 8.85
C PRO A 445 -25.33 -8.10 10.13
N ASP A 446 -24.72 -8.85 11.06
CA ASP A 446 -25.35 -9.23 12.34
C ASP A 446 -25.12 -8.20 13.47
N GLY A 447 -24.30 -7.18 13.22
CA GLY A 447 -23.93 -6.16 14.20
C GLY A 447 -23.04 -6.67 15.35
N LYS A 448 -22.51 -7.91 15.25
CA LYS A 448 -21.66 -8.55 16.26
C LYS A 448 -20.29 -8.93 15.70
N LEU A 449 -20.27 -9.70 14.62
CA LEU A 449 -19.07 -10.09 13.88
C LEU A 449 -18.97 -9.38 12.54
N SER A 450 -20.10 -9.10 11.92
CA SER A 450 -20.18 -8.39 10.65
C SER A 450 -20.96 -7.08 10.80
N PHE A 451 -20.56 -6.06 10.05
CA PHE A 451 -21.05 -4.70 10.16
C PHE A 451 -21.29 -4.10 8.77
N ASP A 452 -22.10 -3.07 8.71
CA ASP A 452 -22.30 -2.30 7.49
C ASP A 452 -21.07 -1.46 7.13
N LYS A 453 -20.99 -1.05 5.87
CA LYS A 453 -19.85 -0.34 5.32
C LYS A 453 -19.65 1.04 5.97
N LEU A 454 -20.71 1.81 6.18
CA LEU A 454 -20.59 3.18 6.70
C LEU A 454 -20.17 3.20 8.17
N SER A 455 -20.72 2.31 9.02
CA SER A 455 -20.25 2.17 10.41
C SER A 455 -18.79 1.69 10.48
N SER A 456 -18.33 0.98 9.47
CA SER A 456 -16.91 0.58 9.35
C SER A 456 -16.03 1.77 8.99
N VAL A 457 -16.41 2.55 7.99
CA VAL A 457 -15.70 3.76 7.56
C VAL A 457 -15.54 4.76 8.71
N PHE A 458 -16.58 4.90 9.55
CA PHE A 458 -16.51 5.75 10.75
C PHE A 458 -15.28 5.41 11.63
N LEU A 459 -14.95 4.13 11.77
CA LEU A 459 -13.78 3.68 12.56
C LEU A 459 -12.42 3.87 11.88
N SER A 460 -12.40 4.36 10.65
CA SER A 460 -11.15 4.78 9.99
C SER A 460 -10.73 6.19 10.37
N ASN A 461 -11.61 6.92 11.08
CA ASN A 461 -11.45 8.34 11.39
C ASN A 461 -11.13 9.20 10.16
N THR A 462 -11.63 8.78 8.97
CA THR A 462 -11.42 9.55 7.75
C THR A 462 -12.16 10.87 7.83
N ASN A 463 -11.47 11.93 7.48
CA ASN A 463 -12.04 13.28 7.41
C ASN A 463 -11.37 14.04 6.26
N HIS A 464 -12.15 14.79 5.50
CA HIS A 464 -11.69 15.66 4.43
C HIS A 464 -12.38 17.01 4.57
N GLU A 465 -11.72 18.06 4.11
CA GLU A 465 -12.38 19.35 3.90
C GLU A 465 -13.57 19.12 2.93
N GLU A 466 -14.77 19.55 3.33
CA GLU A 466 -15.98 19.31 2.52
C GLU A 466 -15.99 20.16 1.26
N ASP A 467 -15.54 21.38 1.38
CA ASP A 467 -15.50 22.38 0.32
C ASP A 467 -14.10 22.46 -0.29
N GLN A 468 -13.68 21.39 -0.96
CA GLN A 468 -12.47 21.28 -1.77
C GLN A 468 -12.76 20.57 -3.09
N PRO A 469 -11.91 20.69 -4.11
CA PRO A 469 -12.06 19.94 -5.35
C PRO A 469 -12.05 18.42 -5.08
N ILE A 470 -13.01 17.70 -5.67
CA ILE A 470 -13.08 16.24 -5.51
C ILE A 470 -11.77 15.61 -6.02
N HIS A 471 -11.08 14.88 -5.14
CA HIS A 471 -9.79 14.24 -5.43
C HIS A 471 -9.90 12.93 -6.24
N LEU A 472 -11.12 12.51 -6.55
CA LEU A 472 -11.42 11.34 -7.38
C LEU A 472 -11.87 11.86 -8.75
N LYS A 473 -10.90 12.07 -9.65
CA LYS A 473 -11.13 12.72 -10.94
C LYS A 473 -11.66 11.72 -11.95
N LEU A 474 -12.73 12.10 -12.65
CA LEU A 474 -13.25 11.38 -13.81
C LEU A 474 -12.64 11.98 -15.08
N ALA A 475 -12.08 11.15 -15.94
CA ALA A 475 -11.64 11.59 -17.27
C ALA A 475 -12.85 11.98 -18.14
N ASP A 476 -13.96 11.23 -18.00
CA ASP A 476 -15.24 11.47 -18.64
C ASP A 476 -16.38 11.14 -17.67
N ALA A 477 -17.20 12.13 -17.32
CA ALA A 477 -18.30 11.99 -16.37
C ALA A 477 -19.44 11.08 -16.85
N SER A 478 -19.55 10.81 -18.16
CA SER A 478 -20.60 9.95 -18.73
C SER A 478 -20.29 8.45 -18.57
N ILE A 479 -19.02 8.07 -18.56
CA ILE A 479 -18.58 6.65 -18.56
C ILE A 479 -19.23 5.80 -17.47
N PRO A 480 -19.34 6.22 -16.21
CA PRO A 480 -19.94 5.39 -15.18
C PRO A 480 -21.37 4.96 -15.49
N ILE A 481 -22.17 5.85 -16.07
CA ILE A 481 -23.59 5.58 -16.36
C ILE A 481 -23.78 4.98 -17.75
N GLU A 482 -23.12 5.51 -18.77
CA GLU A 482 -23.35 5.11 -20.16
C GLU A 482 -22.58 3.85 -20.56
N LYS A 483 -21.44 3.57 -19.91
CA LYS A 483 -20.58 2.43 -20.25
C LYS A 483 -20.47 1.41 -19.14
N ASN A 484 -20.03 1.82 -17.94
CA ASN A 484 -19.75 0.87 -16.86
C ASN A 484 -21.03 0.25 -16.29
N LEU A 485 -22.09 1.04 -16.11
CA LEU A 485 -23.36 0.55 -15.57
C LEU A 485 -23.97 -0.55 -16.45
N PRO A 486 -24.18 -0.38 -17.77
CA PRO A 486 -24.75 -1.44 -18.60
C PRO A 486 -23.84 -2.66 -18.80
N LEU A 487 -22.51 -2.48 -18.78
CA LEU A 487 -21.57 -3.58 -19.02
C LEU A 487 -21.20 -4.34 -17.76
N TYR A 488 -21.00 -3.63 -16.63
CA TYR A 488 -20.39 -4.17 -15.40
C TYR A 488 -21.26 -3.91 -14.15
N ASP A 489 -22.49 -3.38 -14.31
CA ASP A 489 -23.36 -2.98 -13.20
C ASP A 489 -22.68 -1.95 -12.27
N GLU A 490 -21.91 -1.03 -12.82
CA GLU A 490 -21.03 -0.04 -12.18
C GLU A 490 -20.29 -0.61 -10.95
N PRO A 491 -19.15 -1.26 -11.15
CA PRO A 491 -18.51 -2.06 -10.10
C PRO A 491 -17.88 -1.21 -8.98
N ALA A 492 -17.75 0.11 -9.19
CA ALA A 492 -17.20 1.01 -8.17
C ALA A 492 -18.01 1.00 -6.87
N GLN A 493 -19.32 0.76 -6.96
CA GLN A 493 -20.20 0.61 -5.81
C GLN A 493 -19.80 -0.57 -4.89
N ARG A 494 -19.12 -1.57 -5.46
CA ARG A 494 -18.72 -2.82 -4.78
C ARG A 494 -17.25 -2.88 -4.46
N TYR A 495 -16.36 -2.54 -5.41
CA TYR A 495 -14.93 -2.62 -5.13
C TYR A 495 -14.46 -1.52 -4.15
N CYS A 496 -15.21 -0.42 -4.01
CA CYS A 496 -14.88 0.59 -3.01
C CYS A 496 -15.20 0.09 -1.60
N PRO A 497 -14.20 -0.02 -0.70
CA PRO A 497 -14.42 -0.50 0.66
C PRO A 497 -14.99 0.57 1.59
N ALA A 498 -15.22 1.79 1.08
CA ALA A 498 -15.58 2.96 1.88
C ALA A 498 -16.92 3.62 1.48
N GLY A 499 -17.66 3.05 0.53
CA GLY A 499 -18.97 3.61 0.12
C GLY A 499 -18.87 5.00 -0.53
N VAL A 500 -17.80 5.20 -1.31
CA VAL A 500 -17.57 6.47 -2.01
C VAL A 500 -18.46 6.61 -3.23
N TYR A 501 -18.76 5.52 -3.92
CA TYR A 501 -19.45 5.54 -5.21
C TYR A 501 -20.85 4.94 -5.11
N GLU A 502 -21.81 5.65 -5.68
CA GLU A 502 -23.21 5.23 -5.74
C GLU A 502 -23.83 5.59 -7.09
N VAL A 503 -24.68 4.72 -7.61
CA VAL A 503 -25.58 5.03 -8.72
C VAL A 503 -26.94 5.38 -8.15
N VAL A 504 -27.34 6.63 -8.25
CA VAL A 504 -28.55 7.19 -7.65
C VAL A 504 -29.55 7.51 -8.75
N ALA A 505 -30.83 7.15 -8.53
CA ALA A 505 -31.92 7.56 -9.41
C ALA A 505 -32.28 9.04 -9.16
N ASN A 506 -32.49 9.78 -10.22
CA ASN A 506 -33.03 11.14 -10.19
C ASN A 506 -34.58 11.08 -10.20
N ASP A 507 -35.21 12.20 -9.92
CA ASP A 507 -36.67 12.31 -9.88
C ASP A 507 -37.34 12.04 -11.26
N ASP A 508 -36.61 12.29 -12.35
CA ASP A 508 -37.04 12.03 -13.72
C ASP A 508 -36.81 10.58 -14.19
N GLY A 509 -36.31 9.70 -13.30
CA GLY A 509 -36.01 8.29 -13.57
C GLY A 509 -34.64 8.07 -14.24
N SER A 510 -33.91 9.12 -14.61
CA SER A 510 -32.52 9.00 -15.05
C SER A 510 -31.60 8.59 -13.89
N LYS A 511 -30.39 8.17 -14.20
CA LYS A 511 -29.40 7.78 -13.17
C LYS A 511 -28.20 8.72 -13.19
N ARG A 512 -27.65 9.00 -12.02
CA ARG A 512 -26.40 9.74 -11.88
C ARG A 512 -25.38 8.94 -11.08
N PHE A 513 -24.11 9.19 -11.33
CA PHE A 513 -23.00 8.66 -10.54
C PHE A 513 -22.64 9.68 -9.45
N GLN A 514 -22.78 9.27 -8.20
CA GLN A 514 -22.50 10.11 -7.04
C GLN A 514 -21.17 9.71 -6.42
N ILE A 515 -20.34 10.70 -6.07
CA ILE A 515 -19.04 10.51 -5.43
C ILE A 515 -19.10 11.16 -4.03
N ASN A 516 -19.11 10.33 -3.00
CA ASN A 516 -19.07 10.72 -1.58
C ASN A 516 -17.60 10.79 -1.13
N ALA A 517 -16.87 11.80 -1.59
CA ALA A 517 -15.42 11.90 -1.42
C ALA A 517 -14.96 11.92 0.05
N GLN A 518 -15.80 12.43 0.97
CA GLN A 518 -15.53 12.45 2.42
C GLN A 518 -15.31 11.06 3.01
N ASN A 519 -15.90 10.02 2.42
CA ASN A 519 -15.75 8.64 2.88
C ASN A 519 -14.42 8.01 2.45
N CYS A 520 -13.65 8.66 1.57
CA CYS A 520 -12.46 8.07 0.97
C CYS A 520 -11.39 7.77 2.03
N VAL A 521 -10.93 6.52 2.08
CA VAL A 521 -9.83 6.06 2.96
C VAL A 521 -8.49 5.96 2.21
N HIS A 522 -8.38 6.59 1.05
CA HIS A 522 -7.17 6.63 0.22
C HIS A 522 -6.62 5.24 -0.19
N CYS A 523 -7.49 4.23 -0.32
CA CYS A 523 -7.08 2.87 -0.68
C CYS A 523 -6.60 2.71 -2.12
N LYS A 524 -7.01 3.63 -3.01
CA LYS A 524 -6.66 3.70 -4.45
C LYS A 524 -7.20 2.53 -5.31
N THR A 525 -8.09 1.72 -4.78
CA THR A 525 -8.69 0.60 -5.54
C THR A 525 -9.39 1.07 -6.81
N CYS A 526 -10.05 2.22 -6.77
CA CYS A 526 -10.75 2.80 -7.94
C CYS A 526 -9.79 3.18 -9.07
N ASP A 527 -8.66 3.77 -8.77
CA ASP A 527 -7.59 4.11 -9.74
C ASP A 527 -6.97 2.87 -10.39
N ILE A 528 -7.06 1.70 -9.72
CA ILE A 528 -6.51 0.44 -10.20
C ILE A 528 -7.56 -0.38 -10.96
N LYS A 529 -8.77 -0.53 -10.38
CA LYS A 529 -9.76 -1.55 -10.80
C LYS A 529 -10.83 -1.03 -11.76
N ASP A 530 -10.98 0.28 -11.93
CA ASP A 530 -11.98 0.80 -12.86
C ASP A 530 -11.77 0.25 -14.29
N PRO A 531 -12.75 -0.49 -14.86
CA PRO A 531 -12.56 -1.18 -16.13
C PRO A 531 -12.34 -0.23 -17.31
N ALA A 532 -12.78 1.01 -17.22
CA ALA A 532 -12.56 2.05 -18.22
C ALA A 532 -11.30 2.91 -17.95
N GLN A 533 -10.61 2.68 -16.81
CA GLN A 533 -9.51 3.53 -16.33
C GLN A 533 -9.89 5.03 -16.32
N ASN A 534 -11.15 5.29 -15.98
CA ASN A 534 -11.76 6.62 -15.98
C ASN A 534 -11.51 7.38 -14.67
N ILE A 535 -11.34 6.65 -13.55
CA ILE A 535 -11.15 7.24 -12.23
C ILE A 535 -9.66 7.38 -11.92
N THR A 536 -9.22 8.60 -11.66
CA THR A 536 -7.86 8.90 -11.19
C THR A 536 -7.91 9.46 -9.78
N TRP A 537 -7.26 8.78 -8.84
CA TRP A 537 -7.04 9.32 -7.50
C TRP A 537 -5.90 10.36 -7.56
N VAL A 538 -6.15 11.56 -7.07
CA VAL A 538 -5.14 12.61 -6.86
C VAL A 538 -5.05 12.93 -5.37
N ALA A 539 -3.95 13.53 -4.91
CA ALA A 539 -3.83 13.94 -3.52
C ALA A 539 -4.90 15.03 -3.21
N PRO A 540 -5.74 14.87 -2.18
CA PRO A 540 -6.59 15.94 -1.70
C PRO A 540 -5.77 17.01 -0.98
N GLU A 541 -6.44 18.04 -0.47
CA GLU A 541 -5.84 19.00 0.45
C GLU A 541 -5.14 18.26 1.61
N GLY A 542 -3.98 18.75 2.00
CA GLY A 542 -3.19 18.14 3.07
C GLY A 542 -3.96 18.06 4.40
N THR A 543 -3.55 17.16 5.28
CA THR A 543 -4.22 16.78 6.54
C THR A 543 -5.47 15.91 6.40
N GLY A 544 -6.11 15.89 5.22
CA GLY A 544 -7.31 15.08 4.94
C GLY A 544 -7.00 13.59 4.77
N GLY A 545 -8.03 12.75 5.01
CA GLY A 545 -7.97 11.30 4.85
C GLY A 545 -8.16 10.53 6.16
N PRO A 546 -7.85 9.22 6.17
CA PRO A 546 -7.97 8.39 7.36
C PRO A 546 -6.96 8.81 8.44
N ASN A 547 -7.31 8.56 9.69
CA ASN A 547 -6.39 8.71 10.82
C ASN A 547 -6.39 7.42 11.65
N TYR A 548 -5.47 6.53 11.29
CA TYR A 548 -5.37 5.21 11.90
C TYR A 548 -4.55 5.26 13.19
N PRO A 549 -5.12 4.89 14.35
CA PRO A 549 -4.42 5.00 15.63
C PRO A 549 -3.32 3.96 15.80
N ASN A 550 -3.54 2.73 15.35
CA ASN A 550 -2.65 1.58 15.65
C ASN A 550 -2.65 0.52 14.52
N MET A 551 -2.82 0.92 13.28
CA MET A 551 -2.90 0.01 12.13
C MET A 551 -1.55 -0.34 11.50
#